data_898509e91c13558cd1104f7eb609e546
#
_entry.id   898509e91c13558cd1104f7eb609e546
#
_cell.length_a   1.000
_cell.length_b   1.000
_cell.length_c   1.000
_cell.angle_alpha   90.00
_cell.angle_beta   90.00
_cell.angle_gamma   90.00
#
_symmetry.space_group_name_H-M   'P 1'
#
loop_
_entity.id
_entity.type
_entity.pdbx_description
1 polymer ?
#
loop_
_entity_poly.entity_id
_entity_poly.type
_entity_poly.pdbx_seq_one_letter_code
_entity_poly.pdbx_strand_id
1 'polypeptide(L)'
;EVSLNGQQFSSSGVEYTYVVSAAVSSVWPVTSVSEGGTPVTVSGSGFSALSASLGYLRCRFNTTTVVAEYVSETSVVCNSSSSMSPGYVTVEVTTNGADFTSDGVELEVVDVLVSGVSPWSGPEAGGTVVTVSGSGLEASDSLWCRFGSSSVVSASVHSGMEARCVSPSGVGVGWSSVELVSHSSTLRSGGSFFVHST
;
A
#
# COMPACT_ATOMS: atom_id res chain seq x y z
N GLU A 1 6.37 -18.91 36.55
CA GLU A 1 6.39 -18.80 38.02
C GLU A 1 7.53 -17.87 38.45
N VAL A 2 7.36 -17.11 39.52
CA VAL A 2 8.35 -16.15 40.06
C VAL A 2 8.60 -16.48 41.54
N SER A 3 9.84 -16.39 41.97
CA SER A 3 10.27 -16.57 43.36
C SER A 3 11.05 -15.36 43.84
N LEU A 4 10.80 -14.95 45.08
CA LEU A 4 11.57 -13.88 45.76
C LEU A 4 12.78 -14.40 46.53
N ASN A 5 12.79 -15.72 46.89
CA ASN A 5 13.85 -16.31 47.70
C ASN A 5 14.51 -17.55 47.04
N GLY A 6 14.17 -17.85 45.80
CA GLY A 6 14.69 -18.97 45.02
C GLY A 6 14.16 -20.34 45.47
N GLN A 7 13.23 -20.41 46.45
CA GLN A 7 12.74 -21.68 47.00
C GLN A 7 11.19 -21.83 46.83
N GLN A 8 10.45 -20.75 47.09
CA GLN A 8 8.98 -20.77 46.92
C GLN A 8 8.63 -20.02 45.67
N PHE A 9 8.02 -20.71 44.69
CA PHE A 9 7.55 -20.17 43.44
C PHE A 9 6.05 -19.86 43.47
N SER A 10 5.64 -18.84 42.75
CA SER A 10 4.21 -18.58 42.53
C SER A 10 3.54 -19.78 41.87
N SER A 11 2.26 -20.00 42.16
CA SER A 11 1.47 -21.06 41.54
C SER A 11 0.27 -20.52 40.78
N SER A 12 0.46 -19.33 40.16
CA SER A 12 -0.61 -18.62 39.48
C SER A 12 -1.08 -19.27 38.17
N GLY A 13 -0.36 -20.30 37.69
CA GLY A 13 -0.70 -20.98 36.43
C GLY A 13 -0.53 -20.15 35.17
N VAL A 14 0.20 -19.03 35.26
CA VAL A 14 0.52 -18.24 34.07
C VAL A 14 1.47 -19.03 33.18
N GLU A 15 1.04 -19.25 31.94
CA GLU A 15 1.79 -20.00 30.94
C GLU A 15 2.58 -19.07 30.04
N TYR A 16 3.76 -19.51 29.63
CA TYR A 16 4.58 -18.89 28.59
C TYR A 16 4.70 -19.87 27.43
N THR A 17 4.31 -19.42 26.24
CA THR A 17 4.36 -20.25 25.04
C THR A 17 5.60 -19.93 24.22
N TYR A 18 6.41 -20.93 23.95
CA TYR A 18 7.51 -20.83 23.01
C TYR A 18 6.98 -20.97 21.59
N VAL A 19 7.26 -20.01 20.74
CA VAL A 19 6.89 -20.02 19.32
C VAL A 19 8.15 -20.11 18.46
N VAL A 20 8.00 -20.65 17.25
CA VAL A 20 9.06 -20.65 16.25
C VAL A 20 9.38 -19.20 15.89
N SER A 21 10.66 -18.87 15.74
CA SER A 21 11.06 -17.54 15.28
C SER A 21 10.52 -17.31 13.86
N ALA A 22 9.90 -16.15 13.66
CA ALA A 22 9.48 -15.73 12.34
C ALA A 22 10.70 -15.36 11.49
N ALA A 23 10.58 -15.56 10.17
CA ALA A 23 11.55 -15.09 9.19
C ALA A 23 10.81 -14.55 7.96
N VAL A 24 11.35 -13.52 7.33
CA VAL A 24 10.85 -12.92 6.09
C VAL A 24 11.76 -13.32 4.94
N SER A 25 11.22 -13.83 3.84
CA SER A 25 11.97 -14.26 2.66
C SER A 25 11.81 -13.33 1.47
N SER A 26 10.62 -12.74 1.30
CA SER A 26 10.33 -11.83 0.18
C SER A 26 9.08 -11.01 0.43
N VAL A 27 8.90 -9.96 -0.38
CA VAL A 27 7.68 -9.15 -0.43
C VAL A 27 7.17 -9.06 -1.86
N TRP A 28 5.86 -8.90 -2.00
CA TRP A 28 5.20 -8.61 -3.27
C TRP A 28 3.98 -7.70 -3.06
N PRO A 29 3.81 -6.62 -3.86
CA PRO A 29 4.76 -6.13 -4.85
C PRO A 29 6.08 -5.69 -4.23
N VAL A 30 7.14 -5.56 -5.06
CA VAL A 30 8.46 -5.08 -4.62
C VAL A 30 8.55 -3.56 -4.57
N THR A 31 7.52 -2.88 -5.06
CA THR A 31 7.39 -1.42 -5.06
C THR A 31 6.09 -1.00 -4.40
N SER A 32 6.09 0.18 -3.79
CA SER A 32 4.92 0.82 -3.18
C SER A 32 4.94 2.31 -3.44
N VAL A 33 3.78 2.94 -3.43
CA VAL A 33 3.67 4.40 -3.52
C VAL A 33 3.90 5.05 -2.16
N SER A 34 4.51 6.24 -2.15
CA SER A 34 4.80 6.99 -0.92
C SER A 34 3.55 7.43 -0.16
N GLU A 35 2.41 7.57 -0.86
CA GLU A 35 1.11 7.84 -0.26
C GLU A 35 0.56 6.68 0.56
N GLY A 36 1.18 5.49 0.48
CA GLY A 36 0.81 4.30 1.23
C GLY A 36 -0.45 3.62 0.70
N GLY A 37 -0.98 2.67 1.51
CA GLY A 37 -2.17 1.92 1.18
C GLY A 37 -1.95 0.75 0.22
N THR A 38 -0.73 0.52 -0.25
CA THR A 38 -0.39 -0.66 -1.07
C THR A 38 -0.44 -1.92 -0.20
N PRO A 39 -1.27 -2.93 -0.53
CA PRO A 39 -1.26 -4.20 0.18
C PRO A 39 0.00 -4.99 -0.21
N VAL A 40 0.91 -5.11 0.73
CA VAL A 40 2.18 -5.84 0.57
C VAL A 40 2.02 -7.22 1.17
N THR A 41 2.10 -8.25 0.33
CA THR A 41 2.19 -9.64 0.77
C THR A 41 3.62 -9.93 1.20
N VAL A 42 3.79 -10.27 2.47
CA VAL A 42 5.09 -10.66 3.04
C VAL A 42 5.12 -12.18 3.13
N SER A 43 6.05 -12.79 2.41
CA SER A 43 6.30 -14.23 2.43
C SER A 43 7.42 -14.57 3.40
N GLY A 44 7.28 -15.70 4.10
CA GLY A 44 8.26 -16.08 5.11
C GLY A 44 7.92 -17.39 5.79
N SER A 45 8.17 -17.46 7.09
CA SER A 45 7.84 -18.62 7.93
C SER A 45 7.61 -18.22 9.39
N GLY A 46 6.96 -19.09 10.14
CA GLY A 46 6.73 -18.89 11.58
C GLY A 46 5.65 -17.86 11.90
N PHE A 47 4.82 -17.44 10.94
CA PHE A 47 3.68 -16.56 11.21
C PHE A 47 2.58 -17.32 11.93
N SER A 48 1.91 -16.65 12.88
CA SER A 48 0.98 -17.34 13.80
C SER A 48 -0.39 -16.67 13.80
N ALA A 49 -1.43 -17.48 13.55
CA ALA A 49 -2.83 -17.06 13.70
C ALA A 49 -3.16 -16.61 15.13
N LEU A 50 -2.54 -17.25 16.13
CA LEU A 50 -2.70 -16.86 17.53
C LEU A 50 -2.13 -15.47 17.78
N SER A 51 -0.92 -15.16 17.22
CA SER A 51 -0.32 -13.83 17.32
C SER A 51 -1.19 -12.78 16.67
N ALA A 52 -1.83 -13.09 15.54
CA ALA A 52 -2.78 -12.20 14.88
C ALA A 52 -4.01 -11.94 15.77
N SER A 53 -4.62 -12.98 16.32
CA SER A 53 -5.81 -12.86 17.20
C SER A 53 -5.54 -12.05 18.47
N LEU A 54 -4.31 -12.09 18.98
CA LEU A 54 -3.85 -11.33 20.14
C LEU A 54 -3.37 -9.90 19.78
N GLY A 55 -3.35 -9.53 18.49
CA GLY A 55 -2.90 -8.21 18.01
C GLY A 55 -1.38 -8.01 18.05
N TYR A 56 -0.61 -9.08 18.14
CA TYR A 56 0.86 -9.06 18.20
C TYR A 56 1.50 -9.20 16.82
N LEU A 57 0.77 -9.74 15.83
CA LEU A 57 1.28 -9.88 14.47
C LEU A 57 1.28 -8.52 13.76
N ARG A 58 2.48 -8.02 13.45
CA ARG A 58 2.66 -6.70 12.84
C ARG A 58 3.81 -6.72 11.84
N CYS A 59 3.71 -5.86 10.82
CA CYS A 59 4.84 -5.51 9.97
C CYS A 59 5.45 -4.19 10.41
N ARG A 60 6.75 -4.04 10.16
CA ARG A 60 7.47 -2.79 10.33
C ARG A 60 8.14 -2.43 9.00
N PHE A 61 7.85 -1.24 8.49
CA PHE A 61 8.50 -0.62 7.35
C PHE A 61 9.47 0.44 7.88
N ASN A 62 10.78 0.15 7.90
CA ASN A 62 11.78 0.91 8.64
C ASN A 62 11.37 1.11 10.11
N THR A 63 10.83 2.30 10.42
CA THR A 63 10.39 2.68 11.77
C THR A 63 8.88 2.63 11.98
N THR A 64 8.11 2.51 10.90
CA THR A 64 6.63 2.55 10.95
C THR A 64 6.06 1.15 11.09
N THR A 65 5.30 0.93 12.15
CA THR A 65 4.65 -0.37 12.43
C THR A 65 3.18 -0.33 12.06
N VAL A 66 2.72 -1.35 11.31
CA VAL A 66 1.33 -1.54 10.90
C VAL A 66 0.82 -2.91 11.33
N VAL A 67 -0.48 -3.07 11.44
CA VAL A 67 -1.10 -4.37 11.72
C VAL A 67 -0.94 -5.27 10.50
N ALA A 68 -0.57 -6.53 10.72
CA ALA A 68 -0.51 -7.54 9.68
C ALA A 68 -1.79 -8.39 9.68
N GLU A 69 -2.33 -8.64 8.50
CA GLU A 69 -3.39 -9.61 8.27
C GLU A 69 -2.77 -11.01 8.07
N TYR A 70 -3.17 -11.97 8.88
CA TYR A 70 -2.70 -13.35 8.78
C TYR A 70 -3.38 -14.07 7.62
N VAL A 71 -2.60 -14.60 6.71
CA VAL A 71 -3.08 -15.44 5.60
C VAL A 71 -2.73 -16.90 5.84
N SER A 72 -1.48 -17.19 6.19
CA SER A 72 -0.99 -18.54 6.49
C SER A 72 0.28 -18.47 7.35
N GLU A 73 0.81 -19.63 7.77
CA GLU A 73 2.10 -19.72 8.49
C GLU A 73 3.29 -19.19 7.68
N THR A 74 3.11 -19.01 6.37
CA THR A 74 4.14 -18.54 5.43
C THR A 74 3.80 -17.23 4.73
N SER A 75 2.64 -16.63 5.01
CA SER A 75 2.19 -15.41 4.35
C SER A 75 1.36 -14.51 5.25
N VAL A 76 1.68 -13.23 5.24
CA VAL A 76 0.87 -12.17 5.85
C VAL A 76 0.74 -11.00 4.87
N VAL A 77 -0.30 -10.18 5.04
CA VAL A 77 -0.51 -8.96 4.24
C VAL A 77 -0.44 -7.74 5.15
N CYS A 78 0.33 -6.75 4.72
CA CYS A 78 0.46 -5.47 5.42
C CYS A 78 0.24 -4.31 4.46
N ASN A 79 -0.61 -3.37 4.82
CA ASN A 79 -0.77 -2.15 4.04
C ASN A 79 0.39 -1.20 4.30
N SER A 80 1.03 -0.74 3.23
CA SER A 80 2.11 0.24 3.33
C SER A 80 1.63 1.55 3.96
N SER A 81 2.49 2.20 4.72
CA SER A 81 2.15 3.45 5.42
C SER A 81 2.35 4.67 4.53
N SER A 82 1.49 5.68 4.67
CA SER A 82 1.63 6.99 4.01
C SER A 82 2.76 7.87 4.59
N SER A 83 3.48 7.41 5.59
CA SER A 83 4.58 8.15 6.21
C SER A 83 5.96 7.72 5.73
N MET A 84 6.04 6.89 4.70
CA MET A 84 7.31 6.42 4.15
C MET A 84 7.88 7.44 3.16
N SER A 85 9.18 7.73 3.31
CA SER A 85 9.92 8.52 2.32
C SER A 85 10.32 7.64 1.13
N PRO A 86 10.40 8.21 -0.10
CA PRO A 86 10.90 7.49 -1.26
C PRO A 86 12.30 6.91 -1.03
N GLY A 87 12.52 5.72 -1.59
CA GLY A 87 13.74 4.93 -1.45
C GLY A 87 13.47 3.52 -0.92
N TYR A 88 14.50 2.80 -0.55
CA TYR A 88 14.36 1.44 -0.01
C TYR A 88 14.07 1.47 1.48
N VAL A 89 13.06 0.70 1.88
CA VAL A 89 12.65 0.52 3.28
C VAL A 89 12.73 -0.95 3.65
N THR A 90 13.27 -1.27 4.81
CA THR A 90 13.29 -2.64 5.33
C THR A 90 11.88 -3.08 5.72
N VAL A 91 11.55 -4.33 5.42
CA VAL A 91 10.28 -4.96 5.80
C VAL A 91 10.56 -6.07 6.80
N GLU A 92 10.02 -5.93 7.99
CA GLU A 92 10.22 -6.84 9.10
C GLU A 92 8.87 -7.22 9.70
N VAL A 93 8.80 -8.39 10.33
CA VAL A 93 7.58 -8.90 10.97
C VAL A 93 7.85 -9.24 12.43
N THR A 94 6.88 -9.00 13.28
CA THR A 94 6.87 -9.49 14.66
C THR A 94 5.65 -10.38 14.92
N THR A 95 5.84 -11.44 15.69
CA THR A 95 4.77 -12.34 16.15
C THR A 95 4.50 -12.21 17.64
N ASN A 96 5.29 -11.42 18.38
CA ASN A 96 5.13 -11.17 19.81
C ASN A 96 4.91 -9.69 20.15
N GLY A 97 4.88 -8.82 19.14
CA GLY A 97 4.69 -7.37 19.30
C GLY A 97 5.92 -6.60 19.79
N ALA A 98 7.05 -7.27 20.01
CA ALA A 98 8.29 -6.68 20.56
C ALA A 98 9.50 -6.92 19.66
N ASP A 99 9.79 -8.17 19.35
CA ASP A 99 10.97 -8.55 18.57
C ASP A 99 10.60 -8.68 17.10
N PHE A 100 11.29 -7.94 16.25
CA PHE A 100 11.12 -7.97 14.80
C PHE A 100 12.19 -8.81 14.13
N THR A 101 11.85 -9.41 13.00
CA THR A 101 12.83 -10.06 12.12
C THR A 101 13.88 -9.06 11.63
N SER A 102 15.00 -9.56 11.13
CA SER A 102 16.10 -8.73 10.61
C SER A 102 16.73 -9.38 9.37
N ASP A 103 15.87 -9.87 8.47
CA ASP A 103 16.27 -10.66 7.30
C ASP A 103 16.76 -9.81 6.12
N GLY A 104 16.69 -8.47 6.20
CA GLY A 104 17.18 -7.54 5.19
C GLY A 104 16.34 -7.51 3.91
N VAL A 105 15.07 -7.92 3.97
CA VAL A 105 14.15 -7.78 2.84
C VAL A 105 13.70 -6.33 2.73
N GLU A 106 13.72 -5.79 1.50
CA GLU A 106 13.41 -4.39 1.23
C GLU A 106 12.25 -4.23 0.28
N LEU A 107 11.53 -3.13 0.44
CA LEU A 107 10.47 -2.63 -0.42
C LEU A 107 10.92 -1.27 -0.97
N GLU A 108 10.82 -1.07 -2.28
CA GLU A 108 11.07 0.23 -2.89
C GLU A 108 9.82 1.13 -2.76
N VAL A 109 10.01 2.32 -2.20
CA VAL A 109 8.97 3.35 -2.09
C VAL A 109 9.23 4.41 -3.14
N VAL A 110 8.24 4.70 -3.97
CA VAL A 110 8.35 5.68 -5.05
C VAL A 110 7.28 6.76 -4.96
N ASP A 111 7.64 7.98 -5.36
CA ASP A 111 6.67 9.05 -5.56
C ASP A 111 6.01 8.88 -6.93
N VAL A 112 4.69 8.96 -6.95
CA VAL A 112 3.92 9.08 -8.18
C VAL A 112 3.65 10.56 -8.43
N LEU A 113 4.15 11.04 -9.57
CA LEU A 113 3.96 12.42 -10.00
C LEU A 113 3.20 12.45 -11.32
N VAL A 114 2.19 13.30 -11.42
CA VAL A 114 1.48 13.60 -12.67
C VAL A 114 2.00 14.93 -13.20
N SER A 115 2.54 14.92 -14.41
CA SER A 115 3.08 16.12 -15.08
C SER A 115 2.11 16.75 -16.07
N GLY A 116 1.12 16.00 -16.56
CA GLY A 116 0.12 16.53 -17.47
C GLY A 116 -0.85 15.50 -18.02
N VAL A 117 -1.84 16.00 -18.75
CA VAL A 117 -2.86 15.19 -19.44
C VAL A 117 -3.00 15.63 -20.89
N SER A 118 -3.24 14.68 -21.80
CA SER A 118 -3.44 14.94 -23.22
C SER A 118 -4.42 13.92 -23.84
N PRO A 119 -5.42 14.34 -24.63
CA PRO A 119 -5.80 15.73 -24.88
C PRO A 119 -6.27 16.43 -23.60
N TRP A 120 -6.21 17.76 -23.59
CA TRP A 120 -6.67 18.56 -22.46
C TRP A 120 -8.18 18.81 -22.45
N SER A 121 -8.92 18.33 -23.47
CA SER A 121 -10.38 18.50 -23.56
C SER A 121 -11.08 17.35 -24.27
N GLY A 122 -12.38 17.22 -24.01
CA GLY A 122 -13.26 16.25 -24.65
C GLY A 122 -14.73 16.55 -24.43
N PRO A 123 -15.64 15.84 -25.14
CA PRO A 123 -17.07 16.06 -25.06
C PRO A 123 -17.67 15.58 -23.74
N GLU A 124 -18.78 16.18 -23.32
CA GLU A 124 -19.56 15.79 -22.15
C GLU A 124 -20.10 14.35 -22.24
N ALA A 125 -20.30 13.85 -23.45
CA ALA A 125 -20.67 12.45 -23.69
C ALA A 125 -19.60 11.45 -23.26
N GLY A 126 -18.38 11.91 -22.95
CA GLY A 126 -17.24 11.08 -22.57
C GLY A 126 -16.60 10.36 -23.78
N GLY A 127 -15.88 9.28 -23.50
CA GLY A 127 -15.24 8.44 -24.53
C GLY A 127 -13.88 8.93 -25.03
N THR A 128 -13.36 10.06 -24.55
CA THR A 128 -12.03 10.54 -24.89
C THR A 128 -10.97 9.72 -24.18
N VAL A 129 -10.03 9.14 -24.94
CA VAL A 129 -8.84 8.51 -24.37
C VAL A 129 -7.88 9.61 -23.91
N VAL A 130 -7.74 9.75 -22.62
CA VAL A 130 -6.86 10.74 -21.97
C VAL A 130 -5.59 10.05 -21.54
N THR A 131 -4.45 10.48 -22.08
CA THR A 131 -3.13 10.08 -21.66
C THR A 131 -2.69 10.93 -20.48
N VAL A 132 -2.36 10.29 -19.38
CA VAL A 132 -1.77 10.90 -18.18
C VAL A 132 -0.29 10.66 -18.23
N SER A 133 0.51 11.74 -18.29
CA SER A 133 1.97 11.68 -18.26
C SER A 133 2.47 11.95 -16.85
N GLY A 134 3.55 11.26 -16.46
CA GLY A 134 4.05 11.38 -15.09
C GLY A 134 5.36 10.62 -14.84
N SER A 135 5.56 10.22 -13.61
CA SER A 135 6.61 9.27 -13.19
C SER A 135 6.11 8.37 -12.07
N GLY A 136 6.75 7.19 -11.93
CA GLY A 136 6.39 6.22 -10.90
C GLY A 136 5.05 5.50 -11.13
N LEU A 137 4.43 5.62 -12.31
CA LEU A 137 3.07 5.12 -12.56
C LEU A 137 2.96 3.60 -12.50
N GLU A 138 4.06 2.88 -12.69
CA GLU A 138 4.11 1.40 -12.58
C GLU A 138 4.28 0.88 -11.14
N ALA A 139 4.47 1.78 -10.17
CA ALA A 139 4.63 1.40 -8.77
C ALA A 139 3.33 0.94 -8.09
N SER A 140 2.20 1.05 -8.79
CA SER A 140 0.90 0.59 -8.30
C SER A 140 0.28 -0.40 -9.28
N ASP A 141 -0.08 -1.58 -8.78
CA ASP A 141 -0.75 -2.63 -9.57
C ASP A 141 -2.15 -2.24 -10.05
N SER A 142 -2.72 -1.20 -9.45
CA SER A 142 -4.07 -0.75 -9.75
C SER A 142 -4.15 0.77 -9.66
N LEU A 143 -4.26 1.41 -10.81
CA LEU A 143 -4.50 2.84 -10.93
C LEU A 143 -5.88 3.13 -11.51
N TRP A 144 -6.47 4.21 -11.03
CA TRP A 144 -7.70 4.78 -11.55
C TRP A 144 -7.51 6.27 -11.82
N CYS A 145 -8.24 6.80 -12.81
CA CYS A 145 -8.37 8.23 -13.02
C CYS A 145 -9.67 8.71 -12.39
N ARG A 146 -9.58 9.76 -11.61
CA ARG A 146 -10.75 10.49 -11.10
C ARG A 146 -10.89 11.79 -11.89
N PHE A 147 -12.07 11.98 -12.50
CA PHE A 147 -12.46 13.21 -13.18
C PHE A 147 -13.41 14.00 -12.29
N GLY A 148 -12.94 15.15 -11.80
CA GLY A 148 -13.69 15.95 -10.83
C GLY A 148 -13.87 15.26 -9.47
N SER A 149 -15.01 15.44 -8.85
CA SER A 149 -15.25 15.00 -7.48
C SER A 149 -15.73 13.56 -7.31
N SER A 150 -16.25 12.92 -8.37
CA SER A 150 -16.98 11.66 -8.19
C SER A 150 -16.78 10.59 -9.27
N SER A 151 -16.34 10.94 -10.46
CA SER A 151 -16.25 9.97 -11.58
C SER A 151 -14.88 9.31 -11.59
N VAL A 152 -14.83 8.00 -11.29
CA VAL A 152 -13.61 7.19 -11.26
C VAL A 152 -13.67 6.13 -12.36
N VAL A 153 -12.62 6.04 -13.16
CA VAL A 153 -12.45 5.06 -14.24
C VAL A 153 -11.10 4.35 -14.11
N SER A 154 -11.02 3.11 -14.56
CA SER A 154 -9.75 2.37 -14.53
C SER A 154 -8.72 3.02 -15.44
N ALA A 155 -7.47 3.03 -15.01
CA ALA A 155 -6.33 3.43 -15.81
C ALA A 155 -5.59 2.21 -16.37
N SER A 156 -5.16 2.30 -17.64
CA SER A 156 -4.24 1.33 -18.23
C SER A 156 -2.84 1.91 -18.17
N VAL A 157 -1.96 1.32 -17.37
CA VAL A 157 -0.55 1.71 -17.28
C VAL A 157 0.20 1.14 -18.48
N HIS A 158 0.89 2.00 -19.23
CA HIS A 158 1.71 1.62 -20.38
C HIS A 158 3.21 1.62 -20.06
N SER A 159 3.60 2.46 -19.11
CA SER A 159 4.98 2.55 -18.62
C SER A 159 5.01 3.32 -17.30
N GLY A 160 6.17 3.39 -16.64
CA GLY A 160 6.34 4.25 -15.46
C GLY A 160 6.09 5.73 -15.70
N MET A 161 5.90 6.16 -16.97
CA MET A 161 5.71 7.55 -17.36
C MET A 161 4.36 7.82 -18.04
N GLU A 162 3.58 6.80 -18.39
CA GLU A 162 2.34 6.93 -19.15
C GLU A 162 1.25 5.99 -18.65
N ALA A 163 0.09 6.55 -18.35
CA ALA A 163 -1.16 5.83 -18.13
C ALA A 163 -2.28 6.40 -19.00
N ARG A 164 -3.29 5.62 -19.32
CA ARG A 164 -4.43 6.04 -20.15
C ARG A 164 -5.75 5.74 -19.45
N CYS A 165 -6.66 6.70 -19.54
CA CYS A 165 -8.01 6.60 -19.04
C CYS A 165 -9.00 7.03 -20.11
N VAL A 166 -10.21 6.48 -20.07
CA VAL A 166 -11.31 6.96 -20.92
C VAL A 166 -12.16 7.93 -20.11
N SER A 167 -12.33 9.17 -20.60
CA SER A 167 -13.17 10.15 -19.89
C SER A 167 -14.60 9.63 -19.75
N PRO A 168 -15.19 9.69 -18.54
CA PRO A 168 -16.56 9.27 -18.31
C PRO A 168 -17.55 10.31 -18.85
N SER A 169 -18.78 9.89 -19.10
CA SER A 169 -19.89 10.80 -19.37
C SER A 169 -20.39 11.47 -18.09
N GLY A 170 -21.04 12.63 -18.22
CA GLY A 170 -21.74 13.29 -17.11
C GLY A 170 -20.83 13.98 -16.09
N VAL A 171 -19.59 14.28 -16.44
CA VAL A 171 -18.67 15.06 -15.58
C VAL A 171 -19.12 16.53 -15.45
N GLY A 172 -19.97 17.00 -16.36
CA GLY A 172 -20.41 18.39 -16.43
C GLY A 172 -19.48 19.26 -17.28
N VAL A 173 -20.05 20.24 -17.97
CA VAL A 173 -19.33 21.16 -18.83
C VAL A 173 -18.45 22.10 -18.02
N GLY A 174 -17.19 22.28 -18.41
CA GLY A 174 -16.23 23.16 -17.75
C GLY A 174 -14.91 22.46 -17.40
N TRP A 175 -14.10 23.11 -16.60
CA TRP A 175 -12.83 22.55 -16.12
C TRP A 175 -13.07 21.51 -15.03
N SER A 176 -12.43 20.37 -15.19
CA SER A 176 -12.45 19.25 -14.24
C SER A 176 -11.03 18.85 -13.90
N SER A 177 -10.73 18.56 -12.63
CA SER A 177 -9.45 17.98 -12.25
C SER A 177 -9.34 16.55 -12.76
N VAL A 178 -8.14 16.13 -13.17
CA VAL A 178 -7.82 14.72 -13.41
C VAL A 178 -6.78 14.31 -12.40
N GLU A 179 -7.14 13.35 -11.58
CA GLU A 179 -6.30 12.84 -10.50
C GLU A 179 -6.10 11.34 -10.67
N LEU A 180 -4.92 10.86 -10.35
CA LEU A 180 -4.70 9.43 -10.21
C LEU A 180 -5.04 8.98 -8.77
N VAL A 181 -5.66 7.82 -8.68
CA VAL A 181 -6.02 7.18 -7.42
C VAL A 181 -5.45 5.78 -7.42
N SER A 182 -4.79 5.40 -6.33
CA SER A 182 -4.29 4.05 -6.09
C SER A 182 -4.86 3.52 -4.79
N HIS A 183 -5.45 2.34 -4.83
CA HIS A 183 -6.12 1.71 -3.67
C HIS A 183 -7.14 2.65 -3.03
N SER A 184 -6.86 3.26 -1.93
CA SER A 184 -7.72 4.25 -1.25
C SER A 184 -7.09 5.63 -1.17
N SER A 185 -5.91 5.82 -1.76
CA SER A 185 -5.15 7.07 -1.68
C SER A 185 -5.22 7.84 -2.99
N THR A 186 -5.46 9.14 -2.90
CA THR A 186 -5.32 10.06 -4.03
C THR A 186 -3.84 10.37 -4.21
N LEU A 187 -3.29 9.97 -5.34
CA LEU A 187 -1.95 10.35 -5.74
C LEU A 187 -1.97 11.83 -6.16
N ARG A 188 -0.82 12.49 -6.13
CA ARG A 188 -0.75 13.93 -6.40
C ARG A 188 -1.37 14.28 -7.75
N SER A 189 -2.36 15.17 -7.71
CA SER A 189 -3.03 15.65 -8.93
C SER A 189 -2.11 16.57 -9.72
N GLY A 190 -2.18 16.50 -11.04
CA GLY A 190 -1.37 17.37 -11.89
C GLY A 190 -2.03 17.76 -13.19
N GLY A 191 -3.28 17.39 -13.44
CA GLY A 191 -3.96 17.63 -14.70
C GLY A 191 -5.31 18.31 -14.57
N SER A 192 -5.67 19.10 -15.58
CA SER A 192 -7.00 19.64 -15.78
C SER A 192 -7.52 19.23 -17.14
N PHE A 193 -8.78 18.87 -17.21
CA PHE A 193 -9.47 18.47 -18.44
C PHE A 193 -10.71 19.32 -18.64
N PHE A 194 -10.84 19.90 -19.82
CA PHE A 194 -11.98 20.74 -20.16
C PHE A 194 -13.08 19.92 -20.84
N VAL A 195 -14.23 19.86 -20.23
CA VAL A 195 -15.42 19.20 -20.78
C VAL A 195 -16.23 20.22 -21.54
N HIS A 196 -16.46 20.01 -22.84
CA HIS A 196 -17.30 20.87 -23.67
C HIS A 196 -18.61 20.19 -24.03
N SER A 197 -19.65 20.98 -24.23
CA SER A 197 -20.93 20.50 -24.76
C SER A 197 -20.74 19.96 -26.19
N THR A 198 -21.44 18.90 -26.50
CA THR A 198 -21.54 18.30 -27.86
C THR A 198 -22.43 19.12 -28.76
#